data_008a1e00648d8cd056167bf15d4d6c42
#
_entry.id   008a1e00648d8cd056167bf15d4d6c42
#
_cell.length_a   1.000
_cell.length_b   1.000
_cell.length_c   1.000
_cell.angle_alpha   90.00
_cell.angle_beta   90.00
_cell.angle_gamma   90.00
#
_symmetry.space_group_name_H-M   'P 1'
#
loop_
_entity.id
_entity.type
_entity.pdbx_description
1 polymer ?
#
loop_
_entity_poly.entity_id
_entity_poly.type
_entity_poly.pdbx_seq_one_letter_code
_entity_poly.pdbx_strand_id
1 'polypeptide(L)'
;MTQRFSSSRTLIFITGVVALASVRMTVAAPELEFDHVWIVVARDAPERVALERAGFKISPNVNHNDGQGAALVSAEFLNAYIELMWPDPTVSVAQGAERGVEKFKNRMNWRTSGWCPIGIGLYRTGPATTLPFPTWSIAPDWMPKGNAIEILTARDDTKSPSFFIEPPVLAVKEEANRKLPENDPKRTAFEHPVGVERVTAIQIIRPKEYQSVAAFTYLEKAGIFKSTEGKAWGIEVTFDGARKSQTKDLRADLPLIIHY
;
A
#
# COMPACT_ATOMS: atom_id res chain seq x y z
N MET A 1 -7.21 -48.04 -84.84
CA MET A 1 -7.37 -46.61 -84.42
C MET A 1 -8.03 -46.65 -83.06
N THR A 2 -7.27 -46.54 -81.99
CA THR A 2 -7.77 -46.72 -80.61
C THR A 2 -7.33 -45.47 -79.84
N GLN A 3 -8.27 -44.55 -79.56
CA GLN A 3 -8.06 -43.39 -78.73
C GLN A 3 -8.09 -43.75 -77.28
N ARG A 4 -7.03 -43.42 -76.50
CA ARG A 4 -6.98 -43.50 -75.04
C ARG A 4 -7.39 -42.15 -74.46
N PHE A 5 -8.45 -42.12 -73.64
CA PHE A 5 -8.80 -40.98 -72.82
C PHE A 5 -7.99 -41.04 -71.53
N SER A 6 -7.18 -40.02 -71.26
CA SER A 6 -6.50 -39.77 -69.97
C SER A 6 -7.36 -38.88 -69.12
N SER A 7 -7.85 -39.36 -67.98
CA SER A 7 -8.56 -38.54 -66.99
C SER A 7 -7.61 -38.10 -65.89
N SER A 8 -7.21 -36.83 -65.93
CA SER A 8 -6.48 -36.18 -64.83
C SER A 8 -7.43 -35.86 -63.67
N ARG A 9 -7.21 -36.48 -62.52
CA ARG A 9 -7.90 -36.14 -61.26
C ARG A 9 -7.08 -35.10 -60.58
N THR A 10 -7.58 -33.85 -60.49
CA THR A 10 -7.01 -32.75 -59.69
C THR A 10 -7.46 -32.93 -58.26
N LEU A 11 -6.51 -33.20 -57.37
CA LEU A 11 -6.73 -33.30 -55.91
C LEU A 11 -6.62 -31.88 -55.30
N ILE A 12 -7.73 -31.34 -54.81
CA ILE A 12 -7.73 -30.04 -54.14
C ILE A 12 -7.52 -30.34 -52.63
N PHE A 13 -6.35 -29.94 -52.09
CA PHE A 13 -6.10 -29.92 -50.66
C PHE A 13 -6.67 -28.61 -50.09
N ILE A 14 -7.73 -28.74 -49.30
CA ILE A 14 -8.23 -27.62 -48.48
C ILE A 14 -7.48 -27.67 -47.17
N THR A 15 -6.50 -26.78 -47.01
CA THR A 15 -5.78 -26.56 -45.75
C THR A 15 -6.65 -25.65 -44.85
N GLY A 16 -7.40 -26.24 -43.94
CA GLY A 16 -8.15 -25.51 -42.93
C GLY A 16 -7.19 -24.92 -41.88
N VAL A 17 -7.03 -23.63 -41.88
CA VAL A 17 -6.33 -22.89 -40.79
C VAL A 17 -7.29 -22.77 -39.63
N VAL A 18 -7.09 -23.56 -38.59
CA VAL A 18 -7.81 -23.39 -37.31
C VAL A 18 -7.13 -22.26 -36.54
N ALA A 19 -7.72 -21.07 -36.56
CA ALA A 19 -7.30 -19.96 -35.71
C ALA A 19 -7.73 -20.24 -34.27
N LEU A 20 -6.79 -20.67 -33.45
CA LEU A 20 -6.98 -20.72 -31.99
C LEU A 20 -7.06 -19.27 -31.46
N ALA A 21 -8.26 -18.76 -31.26
CA ALA A 21 -8.50 -17.54 -30.52
C ALA A 21 -8.12 -17.76 -29.07
N SER A 22 -6.95 -17.28 -28.65
CA SER A 22 -6.56 -17.23 -27.24
C SER A 22 -7.48 -16.22 -26.53
N VAL A 23 -8.49 -16.71 -25.83
CA VAL A 23 -9.28 -15.90 -24.92
C VAL A 23 -8.34 -15.49 -23.77
N ARG A 24 -7.75 -14.30 -23.85
CA ARG A 24 -7.11 -13.68 -22.70
C ARG A 24 -8.23 -13.34 -21.73
N MET A 25 -8.42 -14.17 -20.69
CA MET A 25 -9.17 -13.73 -19.52
C MET A 25 -8.41 -12.56 -18.91
N THR A 26 -8.85 -11.35 -19.19
CA THR A 26 -8.47 -10.18 -18.40
C THR A 26 -9.10 -10.40 -17.02
N VAL A 27 -8.32 -10.91 -16.07
CA VAL A 27 -8.68 -10.78 -14.66
C VAL A 27 -8.79 -9.28 -14.43
N ALA A 28 -10.00 -8.80 -14.17
CA ALA A 28 -10.20 -7.40 -13.78
C ALA A 28 -9.24 -7.15 -12.62
N ALA A 29 -8.43 -6.10 -12.72
CA ALA A 29 -7.58 -5.69 -11.61
C ALA A 29 -8.48 -5.51 -10.39
N PRO A 30 -8.03 -5.91 -9.19
CA PRO A 30 -8.80 -5.62 -7.99
C PRO A 30 -9.02 -4.12 -7.95
N GLU A 31 -10.25 -3.73 -7.69
CA GLU A 31 -10.63 -2.33 -7.54
C GLU A 31 -10.11 -1.81 -6.20
N LEU A 32 -8.79 -1.89 -6.02
CA LEU A 32 -8.04 -1.43 -4.86
C LEU A 32 -7.02 -0.40 -5.32
N GLU A 33 -6.94 0.68 -4.59
CA GLU A 33 -5.91 1.69 -4.75
C GLU A 33 -5.17 1.93 -3.44
N PHE A 34 -3.95 2.44 -3.57
CA PHE A 34 -3.12 2.85 -2.44
C PHE A 34 -3.74 4.07 -1.75
N ASP A 35 -3.81 4.03 -0.43
CA ASP A 35 -4.28 5.12 0.41
C ASP A 35 -3.14 5.75 1.21
N HIS A 36 -2.44 4.95 2.00
CA HIS A 36 -1.33 5.45 2.81
C HIS A 36 -0.33 4.35 3.18
N VAL A 37 0.78 4.79 3.73
CA VAL A 37 1.73 3.94 4.42
C VAL A 37 1.88 4.40 5.86
N TRP A 38 1.90 3.45 6.82
CA TRP A 38 2.39 3.75 8.14
C TRP A 38 3.73 3.05 8.41
N ILE A 39 4.56 3.70 9.20
CA ILE A 39 5.87 3.21 9.63
C ILE A 39 5.89 3.25 11.15
N VAL A 40 6.22 2.12 11.79
CA VAL A 40 6.37 2.10 13.25
C VAL A 40 7.69 2.75 13.64
N VAL A 41 7.57 3.70 14.58
CA VAL A 41 8.67 4.54 15.06
C VAL A 41 8.75 4.50 16.60
N ALA A 42 9.76 5.13 17.15
CA ALA A 42 9.86 5.32 18.58
C ALA A 42 8.73 6.24 19.10
N ARG A 43 8.45 6.17 20.39
CA ARG A 43 7.42 7.00 21.03
C ARG A 43 7.66 8.47 20.76
N ASP A 44 6.59 9.21 20.47
CA ASP A 44 6.57 10.63 20.14
C ASP A 44 7.27 10.95 18.80
N ALA A 45 7.53 9.92 17.98
CA ALA A 45 8.09 10.00 16.62
C ALA A 45 9.32 10.93 16.49
N PRO A 46 10.42 10.73 17.23
CA PRO A 46 11.62 11.53 17.06
C PRO A 46 12.18 11.42 15.63
N GLU A 47 11.90 10.33 14.92
CA GLU A 47 12.30 10.08 13.53
C GLU A 47 11.62 11.04 12.53
N ARG A 48 10.56 11.76 12.92
CA ARG A 48 9.92 12.78 12.07
C ARG A 48 10.90 13.85 11.59
N VAL A 49 11.94 14.13 12.38
CA VAL A 49 12.99 15.08 12.04
C VAL A 49 13.71 14.71 10.73
N ALA A 50 13.80 13.41 10.39
CA ALA A 50 14.37 12.97 9.12
C ALA A 50 13.50 13.41 7.93
N LEU A 51 12.17 13.30 8.04
CA LEU A 51 11.24 13.79 7.03
C LEU A 51 11.26 15.32 6.94
N GLU A 52 11.25 16.01 8.07
CA GLU A 52 11.32 17.48 8.11
C GLU A 52 12.59 18.01 7.44
N ARG A 53 13.76 17.39 7.71
CA ARG A 53 15.04 17.73 7.04
C ARG A 53 15.01 17.41 5.54
N ALA A 54 14.24 16.43 5.11
CA ALA A 54 14.02 16.13 3.70
C ALA A 54 13.05 17.12 3.02
N GLY A 55 12.47 18.06 3.76
CA GLY A 55 11.57 19.09 3.27
C GLY A 55 10.09 18.69 3.27
N PHE A 56 9.73 17.70 4.08
CA PHE A 56 8.33 17.32 4.28
C PHE A 56 7.73 18.03 5.50
N LYS A 57 6.50 18.46 5.35
CA LYS A 57 5.73 19.03 6.46
C LYS A 57 5.03 17.89 7.19
N ILE A 58 5.20 17.83 8.50
CA ILE A 58 4.53 16.85 9.37
C ILE A 58 3.44 17.56 10.16
N SER A 59 2.32 16.89 10.35
CA SER A 59 1.23 17.39 11.20
C SER A 59 1.77 17.78 12.58
N PRO A 60 1.45 18.98 13.08
CA PRO A 60 1.84 19.39 14.42
C PRO A 60 1.05 18.66 15.50
N ASN A 61 -0.10 18.09 15.16
CA ASN A 61 -0.98 17.43 16.10
C ASN A 61 -0.67 15.93 16.11
N VAL A 62 -0.65 15.35 17.31
CA VAL A 62 -0.64 13.91 17.53
C VAL A 62 -2.08 13.40 17.47
N ASN A 63 -2.34 12.44 16.63
CA ASN A 63 -3.61 11.71 16.59
C ASN A 63 -3.52 10.48 17.49
N HIS A 64 -4.52 10.28 18.33
CA HIS A 64 -4.64 9.13 19.22
C HIS A 64 -5.68 8.17 18.66
N ASN A 65 -5.24 6.93 18.40
CA ASN A 65 -6.12 5.87 17.90
C ASN A 65 -6.72 5.10 19.08
N ASP A 66 -7.75 5.69 19.71
CA ASP A 66 -8.47 5.09 20.82
C ASP A 66 -8.98 3.68 20.47
N GLY A 67 -8.83 2.76 21.41
CA GLY A 67 -9.11 1.35 21.20
C GLY A 67 -7.99 0.55 20.53
N GLN A 68 -6.97 1.23 19.94
CA GLN A 68 -5.83 0.57 19.30
C GLN A 68 -4.52 0.72 20.07
N GLY A 69 -4.48 1.53 21.15
CA GLY A 69 -3.29 1.72 21.96
C GLY A 69 -2.12 2.35 21.20
N ALA A 70 -2.40 3.18 20.21
CA ALA A 70 -1.40 3.78 19.34
C ALA A 70 -1.65 5.28 19.15
N ALA A 71 -0.57 6.00 18.85
CA ALA A 71 -0.61 7.39 18.43
C ALA A 71 0.23 7.58 17.17
N LEU A 72 -0.02 8.65 16.44
CA LEU A 72 0.68 8.94 15.17
C LEU A 72 0.79 10.43 14.88
N VAL A 73 1.72 10.76 14.00
CA VAL A 73 1.76 12.01 13.23
C VAL A 73 1.86 11.67 11.75
N SER A 74 1.42 12.57 10.87
CA SER A 74 1.35 12.29 9.43
C SER A 74 1.97 13.39 8.57
N ALA A 75 2.43 13.01 7.38
CA ALA A 75 2.69 13.89 6.25
C ALA A 75 1.59 13.65 5.21
N GLU A 76 0.82 14.69 4.90
CA GLU A 76 -0.38 14.61 4.05
C GLU A 76 -0.04 15.01 2.60
N PHE A 77 -0.52 14.25 1.62
CA PHE A 77 -0.40 14.55 0.19
C PHE A 77 -1.80 14.57 -0.45
N LEU A 78 -1.89 15.05 -1.67
CA LEU A 78 -3.19 15.16 -2.34
C LEU A 78 -3.94 13.83 -2.46
N ASN A 79 -3.21 12.73 -2.67
CA ASN A 79 -3.79 11.41 -2.91
C ASN A 79 -3.37 10.33 -1.89
N ALA A 80 -2.59 10.69 -0.88
CA ALA A 80 -2.06 9.73 0.08
C ALA A 80 -1.53 10.42 1.33
N TYR A 81 -1.06 9.66 2.31
CA TYR A 81 -0.31 10.17 3.44
C TYR A 81 0.73 9.15 3.94
N ILE A 82 1.71 9.63 4.69
CA ILE A 82 2.69 8.82 5.41
C ILE A 82 2.48 9.04 6.89
N GLU A 83 2.23 7.97 7.63
CA GLU A 83 2.09 7.99 9.09
C GLU A 83 3.38 7.50 9.76
N LEU A 84 3.80 8.20 10.79
CA LEU A 84 4.76 7.73 11.77
C LEU A 84 3.97 7.36 13.02
N MET A 85 3.88 6.07 13.30
CA MET A 85 2.98 5.52 14.31
C MET A 85 3.74 4.80 15.41
N TRP A 86 3.31 4.93 16.66
CA TRP A 86 3.93 4.27 17.81
C TRP A 86 2.89 3.70 18.78
N PRO A 87 3.22 2.62 19.53
CA PRO A 87 2.40 2.20 20.65
C PRO A 87 2.42 3.28 21.74
N ASP A 88 1.24 3.74 22.16
CA ASP A 88 1.12 4.71 23.24
C ASP A 88 0.34 4.12 24.42
N PRO A 89 0.99 3.95 25.59
CA PRO A 89 0.34 3.38 26.77
C PRO A 89 -0.72 4.29 27.39
N THR A 90 -0.80 5.55 26.96
CA THR A 90 -1.83 6.49 27.44
C THR A 90 -3.11 6.41 26.60
N VAL A 91 -3.05 5.76 25.45
CA VAL A 91 -4.19 5.54 24.56
C VAL A 91 -4.91 4.26 24.94
N SER A 92 -6.24 4.28 24.97
CA SER A 92 -7.07 3.14 25.31
C SER A 92 -6.85 1.95 24.36
N VAL A 93 -7.00 0.74 24.90
CA VAL A 93 -6.97 -0.51 24.15
C VAL A 93 -8.32 -1.18 24.30
N ALA A 94 -9.04 -1.39 23.20
CA ALA A 94 -10.30 -2.09 23.20
C ALA A 94 -10.10 -3.56 23.58
N GLN A 95 -11.11 -4.16 24.22
CA GLN A 95 -11.08 -5.56 24.57
C GLN A 95 -10.83 -6.45 23.35
N GLY A 96 -9.80 -7.30 23.43
CA GLY A 96 -9.38 -8.18 22.33
C GLY A 96 -8.39 -7.55 21.33
N ALA A 97 -8.02 -6.26 21.49
CA ALA A 97 -7.00 -5.60 20.68
C ALA A 97 -5.58 -5.71 21.26
N GLU A 98 -5.41 -6.27 22.46
CA GLU A 98 -4.13 -6.34 23.19
C GLU A 98 -3.03 -7.03 22.39
N ARG A 99 -3.39 -8.10 21.66
CA ARG A 99 -2.46 -8.81 20.78
C ARG A 99 -1.96 -7.93 19.64
N GLY A 100 -2.78 -7.01 19.14
CA GLY A 100 -2.40 -6.02 18.14
C GLY A 100 -1.35 -5.06 18.68
N VAL A 101 -1.54 -4.56 19.89
CA VAL A 101 -0.59 -3.66 20.57
C VAL A 101 0.76 -4.36 20.81
N GLU A 102 0.74 -5.63 21.23
CA GLU A 102 1.97 -6.41 21.40
C GLU A 102 2.74 -6.57 20.07
N LYS A 103 2.03 -6.91 19.01
CA LYS A 103 2.62 -6.98 17.66
C LYS A 103 3.22 -5.63 17.24
N PHE A 104 2.55 -4.54 17.55
CA PHE A 104 3.03 -3.20 17.27
C PHE A 104 4.35 -2.90 18.00
N LYS A 105 4.44 -3.24 19.30
CA LYS A 105 5.67 -3.12 20.09
C LYS A 105 6.82 -3.93 19.49
N ASN A 106 6.54 -5.13 18.99
CA ASN A 106 7.55 -5.97 18.35
C ASN A 106 8.07 -5.36 17.05
N ARG A 107 7.24 -4.66 16.28
CA ARG A 107 7.63 -3.95 15.06
C ARG A 107 8.56 -2.75 15.33
N MET A 108 8.51 -2.13 16.51
CA MET A 108 9.44 -1.05 16.88
C MET A 108 10.91 -1.51 16.85
N ASN A 109 11.17 -2.77 17.17
CA ASN A 109 12.50 -3.34 17.18
C ASN A 109 12.89 -3.97 15.83
N TRP A 110 12.31 -3.52 14.73
CA TRP A 110 12.44 -4.13 13.40
C TRP A 110 13.88 -4.32 12.94
N ARG A 111 14.80 -3.43 13.33
CA ARG A 111 16.22 -3.52 12.95
C ARG A 111 16.92 -4.77 13.52
N THR A 112 16.42 -5.32 14.61
CA THR A 112 17.00 -6.48 15.30
C THR A 112 16.08 -7.69 15.30
N SER A 113 14.77 -7.48 15.27
CA SER A 113 13.77 -8.56 15.34
C SER A 113 13.48 -9.22 14.00
N GLY A 114 13.79 -8.54 12.88
CA GLY A 114 13.39 -8.96 11.53
C GLY A 114 11.89 -8.77 11.25
N TRP A 115 11.13 -8.14 12.14
CA TRP A 115 9.72 -7.81 11.90
C TRP A 115 9.60 -6.68 10.89
N CYS A 116 8.54 -6.68 10.09
CA CYS A 116 8.29 -5.59 9.15
C CYS A 116 7.71 -4.38 9.88
N PRO A 117 8.35 -3.19 9.80
CA PRO A 117 7.84 -1.98 10.45
C PRO A 117 6.78 -1.24 9.64
N ILE A 118 6.32 -1.81 8.51
CA ILE A 118 5.53 -1.11 7.50
C ILE A 118 4.12 -1.69 7.45
N GLY A 119 3.12 -0.82 7.33
CA GLY A 119 1.78 -1.16 6.90
C GLY A 119 1.35 -0.34 5.70
N ILE A 120 0.46 -0.90 4.90
CA ILE A 120 -0.07 -0.27 3.70
C ILE A 120 -1.59 -0.30 3.78
N GLY A 121 -2.16 0.90 3.85
CA GLY A 121 -3.58 1.16 3.72
C GLY A 121 -3.99 1.26 2.27
N LEU A 122 -5.15 0.68 1.98
CA LEU A 122 -5.77 0.63 0.67
C LEU A 122 -7.21 1.13 0.79
N TYR A 123 -7.81 1.50 -0.31
CA TYR A 123 -9.25 1.70 -0.40
C TYR A 123 -9.84 1.01 -1.63
N ARG A 124 -11.15 0.76 -1.60
CA ARG A 124 -11.87 0.18 -2.74
C ARG A 124 -12.39 1.29 -3.65
N THR A 125 -12.16 1.14 -4.96
CA THR A 125 -12.69 2.04 -5.99
C THR A 125 -14.01 1.55 -6.58
N GLY A 126 -14.43 0.35 -6.24
CA GLY A 126 -15.66 -0.29 -6.70
C GLY A 126 -16.33 -1.17 -5.65
N PRO A 127 -17.33 -1.97 -6.05
CA PRO A 127 -18.03 -2.88 -5.15
C PRO A 127 -17.08 -3.86 -4.45
N ALA A 128 -17.39 -4.23 -3.23
CA ALA A 128 -16.57 -5.21 -2.49
C ALA A 128 -16.56 -6.56 -3.22
N THR A 129 -15.38 -6.97 -3.68
CA THR A 129 -15.14 -8.30 -4.24
C THR A 129 -14.50 -9.20 -3.18
N THR A 130 -14.81 -10.50 -3.24
CA THR A 130 -14.19 -11.48 -2.33
C THR A 130 -12.73 -11.66 -2.71
N LEU A 131 -11.84 -11.48 -1.74
CA LEU A 131 -10.42 -11.72 -1.92
C LEU A 131 -10.11 -13.22 -1.88
N PRO A 132 -9.07 -13.70 -2.59
CA PRO A 132 -8.76 -15.13 -2.69
C PRO A 132 -8.01 -15.69 -1.47
N PHE A 133 -8.11 -15.03 -0.32
CA PHE A 133 -7.51 -15.42 0.95
C PHE A 133 -8.36 -14.90 2.12
N PRO A 134 -8.24 -15.49 3.32
CA PRO A 134 -9.00 -15.05 4.48
C PRO A 134 -8.64 -13.63 4.89
N THR A 135 -9.66 -12.84 5.23
CA THR A 135 -9.55 -11.51 5.82
C THR A 135 -10.27 -11.48 7.17
N TRP A 136 -10.05 -10.44 7.94
CA TRP A 136 -10.76 -10.18 9.17
C TRP A 136 -10.92 -8.67 9.38
N SER A 137 -11.82 -8.25 10.24
CA SER A 137 -12.12 -6.82 10.38
C SER A 137 -11.94 -6.36 11.81
N ILE A 138 -11.62 -5.08 11.97
CA ILE A 138 -11.66 -4.35 13.21
C ILE A 138 -12.53 -3.11 13.03
N ALA A 139 -13.27 -2.76 14.07
CA ALA A 139 -14.09 -1.54 14.14
C ALA A 139 -13.76 -0.82 15.45
N PRO A 140 -12.70 0.02 15.48
CA PRO A 140 -12.35 0.81 16.66
C PRO A 140 -13.48 1.77 17.04
N ASP A 141 -13.55 2.16 18.32
CA ASP A 141 -14.62 3.01 18.85
C ASP A 141 -14.71 4.40 18.19
N TRP A 142 -13.57 4.90 17.68
CA TRP A 142 -13.53 6.17 16.94
C TRP A 142 -14.11 6.08 15.53
N MET A 143 -14.30 4.86 15.00
CA MET A 143 -14.79 4.66 13.63
C MET A 143 -16.30 4.95 13.54
N PRO A 144 -16.76 5.61 12.47
CA PRO A 144 -18.18 5.81 12.25
C PRO A 144 -18.94 4.48 12.25
N LYS A 145 -20.06 4.44 12.98
CA LYS A 145 -20.87 3.24 13.16
C LYS A 145 -21.20 2.53 11.84
N GLY A 146 -21.00 1.23 11.79
CA GLY A 146 -21.24 0.41 10.60
C GLY A 146 -20.06 0.32 9.64
N ASN A 147 -18.93 0.96 9.94
CA ASN A 147 -17.69 0.83 9.19
C ASN A 147 -16.70 -0.06 9.92
N ALA A 148 -15.77 -0.65 9.18
CA ALA A 148 -14.69 -1.46 9.71
C ALA A 148 -13.49 -1.40 8.77
N ILE A 149 -12.30 -1.55 9.32
CA ILE A 149 -11.05 -1.77 8.56
C ILE A 149 -10.98 -3.27 8.27
N GLU A 150 -10.83 -3.64 7.00
CA GLU A 150 -10.62 -5.02 6.58
C GLU A 150 -9.14 -5.34 6.55
N ILE A 151 -8.67 -6.25 7.39
CA ILE A 151 -7.27 -6.63 7.51
C ILE A 151 -6.99 -7.83 6.60
N LEU A 152 -6.01 -7.68 5.73
CA LEU A 152 -5.60 -8.68 4.73
C LEU A 152 -4.47 -9.58 5.22
N THR A 153 -3.70 -9.14 6.22
CA THR A 153 -2.63 -9.91 6.83
C THR A 153 -3.19 -10.85 7.88
N ALA A 154 -2.74 -12.10 7.89
CA ALA A 154 -3.20 -13.09 8.87
C ALA A 154 -2.97 -12.61 10.32
N ARG A 155 -3.84 -13.03 11.25
CA ARG A 155 -3.79 -12.60 12.65
C ARG A 155 -2.50 -12.96 13.38
N ASP A 156 -1.88 -14.06 12.98
CA ASP A 156 -0.64 -14.61 13.55
C ASP A 156 0.61 -14.24 12.74
N ASP A 157 0.45 -13.59 11.58
CA ASP A 157 1.58 -13.10 10.81
C ASP A 157 2.28 -11.96 11.55
N THR A 158 3.55 -12.15 11.78
CA THR A 158 4.39 -11.24 12.55
C THR A 158 5.49 -10.61 11.74
N LYS A 159 5.74 -11.09 10.52
CA LYS A 159 6.89 -10.70 9.71
C LYS A 159 6.53 -9.91 8.46
N SER A 160 5.34 -10.10 7.92
CA SER A 160 4.88 -9.40 6.71
C SER A 160 4.55 -7.93 6.98
N PRO A 161 4.52 -7.08 5.95
CA PRO A 161 3.83 -5.81 6.03
C PRO A 161 2.37 -6.03 6.46
N SER A 162 1.82 -5.10 7.22
CA SER A 162 0.38 -5.10 7.48
C SER A 162 -0.35 -4.53 6.28
N PHE A 163 -1.25 -5.28 5.68
CA PHE A 163 -2.11 -4.81 4.61
C PHE A 163 -3.56 -4.72 5.10
N PHE A 164 -4.23 -3.64 4.77
CA PHE A 164 -5.60 -3.41 5.18
C PHE A 164 -6.34 -2.49 4.22
N ILE A 165 -7.67 -2.58 4.23
CA ILE A 165 -8.55 -1.76 3.41
C ILE A 165 -9.34 -0.85 4.36
N GLU A 166 -9.19 0.45 4.14
CA GLU A 166 -9.98 1.47 4.81
C GLU A 166 -11.41 1.51 4.27
N PRO A 167 -12.40 1.80 5.12
CA PRO A 167 -13.75 2.05 4.64
C PRO A 167 -13.78 3.34 3.80
N PRO A 168 -14.69 3.44 2.81
CA PRO A 168 -14.74 4.58 1.87
C PRO A 168 -14.87 5.96 2.54
N VAL A 169 -15.34 6.00 3.77
CA VAL A 169 -15.49 7.25 4.55
C VAL A 169 -14.16 7.81 5.01
N LEU A 170 -13.12 6.97 5.13
CA LEU A 170 -11.78 7.36 5.56
C LEU A 170 -10.81 7.51 4.39
N ALA A 171 -11.13 6.93 3.24
CA ALA A 171 -10.24 6.93 2.08
C ALA A 171 -9.88 8.36 1.63
N VAL A 172 -8.60 8.57 1.32
CA VAL A 172 -8.13 9.83 0.73
C VAL A 172 -8.73 10.00 -0.66
N LYS A 173 -9.30 11.18 -0.92
CA LYS A 173 -9.93 11.51 -2.20
C LYS A 173 -9.22 12.70 -2.82
N GLU A 174 -8.27 12.42 -3.73
CA GLU A 174 -7.47 13.44 -4.41
C GLU A 174 -8.34 14.55 -5.02
N GLU A 175 -9.42 14.17 -5.72
CA GLU A 175 -10.30 15.13 -6.35
C GLU A 175 -10.96 16.10 -5.33
N ALA A 176 -11.33 15.61 -4.16
CA ALA A 176 -11.88 16.43 -3.08
C ALA A 176 -10.80 17.36 -2.51
N ASN A 177 -9.58 16.85 -2.28
CA ASN A 177 -8.47 17.63 -1.77
C ASN A 177 -8.06 18.76 -2.74
N ARG A 178 -8.07 18.50 -4.06
CA ARG A 178 -7.81 19.53 -5.09
C ARG A 178 -8.87 20.64 -5.13
N LYS A 179 -10.09 20.33 -4.75
CA LYS A 179 -11.22 21.28 -4.76
C LYS A 179 -11.38 22.09 -3.47
N LEU A 180 -10.51 21.86 -2.46
CA LEU A 180 -10.55 22.65 -1.25
C LEU A 180 -10.36 24.14 -1.55
N PRO A 181 -11.10 25.04 -0.90
CA PRO A 181 -10.92 26.49 -1.02
C PRO A 181 -9.46 26.90 -0.72
N GLU A 182 -8.99 27.98 -1.34
CA GLU A 182 -7.61 28.47 -1.11
C GLU A 182 -7.30 28.78 0.36
N ASN A 183 -8.31 29.22 1.10
CA ASN A 183 -8.20 29.54 2.53
C ASN A 183 -8.53 28.35 3.45
N ASP A 184 -8.73 27.14 2.92
CA ASP A 184 -8.98 25.97 3.74
C ASP A 184 -7.69 25.58 4.50
N PRO A 185 -7.72 25.48 5.84
CA PRO A 185 -6.54 25.13 6.63
C PRO A 185 -5.92 23.78 6.21
N LYS A 186 -6.73 22.85 5.69
CA LYS A 186 -6.28 21.53 5.23
C LYS A 186 -5.33 21.64 4.02
N ARG A 187 -5.49 22.67 3.17
CA ARG A 187 -4.58 22.84 2.01
C ARG A 187 -3.14 23.01 2.44
N THR A 188 -2.89 23.74 3.52
CA THR A 188 -1.53 23.95 4.01
C THR A 188 -0.83 22.66 4.45
N ALA A 189 -1.58 21.59 4.75
CA ALA A 189 -1.01 20.29 5.07
C ALA A 189 -0.34 19.62 3.85
N PHE A 190 -0.81 19.92 2.63
CA PHE A 190 -0.26 19.41 1.37
C PHE A 190 0.91 20.21 0.82
N GLU A 191 1.21 21.37 1.41
CA GLU A 191 2.27 22.29 0.96
C GLU A 191 3.60 21.92 1.60
N HIS A 192 4.34 21.04 0.96
CA HIS A 192 5.65 20.62 1.42
C HIS A 192 6.75 21.54 0.88
N PRO A 193 7.71 22.00 1.72
CA PRO A 193 8.87 22.81 1.24
C PRO A 193 9.63 22.16 0.09
N VAL A 194 9.69 20.82 0.04
CA VAL A 194 10.30 20.09 -1.07
C VAL A 194 9.51 20.19 -2.39
N GLY A 195 8.26 20.68 -2.33
CA GLY A 195 7.42 20.94 -3.50
C GLY A 195 6.97 19.65 -4.21
N VAL A 196 6.57 18.65 -3.46
CA VAL A 196 5.91 17.43 -3.95
C VAL A 196 4.44 17.46 -3.58
N GLU A 197 3.58 16.84 -4.42
CA GLU A 197 2.14 16.90 -4.23
C GLU A 197 1.47 15.53 -4.08
N ARG A 198 1.96 14.51 -4.81
CA ARG A 198 1.27 13.23 -4.86
C ARG A 198 2.22 12.03 -4.92
N VAL A 199 1.84 10.96 -4.26
CA VAL A 199 2.49 9.65 -4.39
C VAL A 199 2.11 9.04 -5.74
N THR A 200 3.09 8.57 -6.50
CA THR A 200 2.89 7.99 -7.84
C THR A 200 3.35 6.54 -7.95
N ALA A 201 4.21 6.08 -7.05
CA ALA A 201 4.59 4.67 -6.98
C ALA A 201 5.09 4.30 -5.58
N ILE A 202 4.91 3.02 -5.25
CA ILE A 202 5.42 2.39 -4.03
C ILE A 202 6.23 1.16 -4.42
N GLN A 203 7.40 1.00 -3.80
CA GLN A 203 8.21 -0.21 -3.90
C GLN A 203 8.58 -0.70 -2.50
N ILE A 204 8.31 -1.97 -2.21
CA ILE A 204 8.68 -2.61 -0.94
C ILE A 204 10.04 -3.26 -1.10
N ILE A 205 11.00 -2.92 -0.23
CA ILE A 205 12.26 -3.63 -0.08
C ILE A 205 12.02 -4.74 0.96
N ARG A 206 12.16 -5.99 0.55
CA ARG A 206 11.95 -7.15 1.43
C ARG A 206 13.25 -7.90 1.70
N PRO A 207 13.45 -8.45 2.91
CA PRO A 207 14.56 -9.34 3.18
C PRO A 207 14.53 -10.53 2.21
N LYS A 208 15.71 -11.00 1.82
CA LYS A 208 15.84 -12.12 0.86
C LYS A 208 15.17 -13.40 1.35
N GLU A 209 15.22 -13.64 2.66
CA GLU A 209 14.63 -14.80 3.33
C GLU A 209 13.11 -14.71 3.52
N TYR A 210 12.52 -13.56 3.23
CA TYR A 210 11.08 -13.39 3.38
C TYR A 210 10.31 -14.22 2.37
N GLN A 211 9.37 -15.02 2.88
CA GLN A 211 8.42 -15.77 2.07
C GLN A 211 7.11 -15.01 1.96
N SER A 212 6.77 -14.61 0.74
CA SER A 212 5.59 -13.78 0.49
C SER A 212 4.30 -14.51 0.87
N VAL A 213 3.48 -13.88 1.68
CA VAL A 213 2.12 -14.34 2.02
C VAL A 213 1.15 -14.05 0.88
N ALA A 214 -0.04 -14.68 0.91
CA ALA A 214 -1.03 -14.56 -0.15
C ALA A 214 -1.43 -13.11 -0.44
N ALA A 215 -1.66 -12.29 0.59
CA ALA A 215 -1.98 -10.86 0.44
C ALA A 215 -0.86 -10.09 -0.26
N PHE A 216 0.41 -10.31 0.13
CA PHE A 216 1.56 -9.67 -0.51
C PHE A 216 1.61 -9.97 -2.01
N THR A 217 1.56 -11.28 -2.36
CA THR A 217 1.62 -11.73 -3.75
C THR A 217 0.44 -11.21 -4.58
N TYR A 218 -0.74 -11.15 -3.98
CA TYR A 218 -1.95 -10.65 -4.63
C TYR A 218 -1.84 -9.16 -4.96
N LEU A 219 -1.45 -8.34 -3.99
CA LEU A 219 -1.35 -6.90 -4.14
C LEU A 219 -0.20 -6.49 -5.09
N GLU A 220 0.92 -7.20 -5.05
CA GLU A 220 2.01 -7.00 -6.00
C GLU A 220 1.58 -7.32 -7.43
N LYS A 221 0.90 -8.45 -7.66
CA LYS A 221 0.33 -8.81 -8.98
C LYS A 221 -0.74 -7.82 -9.44
N ALA A 222 -1.48 -7.24 -8.52
CA ALA A 222 -2.46 -6.20 -8.78
C ALA A 222 -1.82 -4.85 -9.15
N GLY A 223 -0.50 -4.72 -8.99
CA GLY A 223 0.22 -3.48 -9.32
C GLY A 223 0.12 -2.38 -8.25
N ILE A 224 -0.36 -2.70 -7.05
CA ILE A 224 -0.43 -1.76 -5.93
C ILE A 224 0.97 -1.27 -5.54
N PHE A 225 1.92 -2.19 -5.53
CA PHE A 225 3.35 -1.91 -5.34
C PHE A 225 4.20 -2.85 -6.18
N LYS A 226 5.49 -2.54 -6.28
CA LYS A 226 6.53 -3.46 -6.73
C LYS A 226 7.35 -3.91 -5.53
N SER A 227 8.02 -5.07 -5.61
CA SER A 227 8.99 -5.44 -4.59
C SER A 227 10.38 -5.70 -5.14
N THR A 228 11.38 -5.50 -4.30
CA THR A 228 12.77 -5.85 -4.56
C THR A 228 13.40 -6.48 -3.32
N GLU A 229 14.47 -7.25 -3.52
CA GLU A 229 15.21 -7.83 -2.41
C GLU A 229 16.19 -6.84 -1.81
N GLY A 230 16.36 -6.89 -0.48
CA GLY A 230 17.31 -6.10 0.27
C GLY A 230 17.78 -6.82 1.52
N LYS A 231 18.63 -6.13 2.30
CA LYS A 231 19.16 -6.68 3.57
C LYS A 231 18.17 -6.61 4.73
N ALA A 232 17.23 -5.69 4.65
CA ALA A 232 16.22 -5.45 5.68
C ALA A 232 14.96 -4.90 5.02
N TRP A 233 13.87 -4.84 5.78
CA TRP A 233 12.64 -4.19 5.36
C TRP A 233 12.85 -2.71 5.07
N GLY A 234 12.22 -2.22 4.02
CA GLY A 234 12.19 -0.82 3.63
C GLY A 234 11.05 -0.54 2.65
N ILE A 235 10.81 0.71 2.41
CA ILE A 235 9.86 1.18 1.42
C ILE A 235 10.46 2.34 0.62
N GLU A 236 10.26 2.33 -0.68
CA GLU A 236 10.55 3.45 -1.56
C GLU A 236 9.23 4.09 -1.97
N VAL A 237 9.14 5.39 -1.79
CA VAL A 237 7.98 6.19 -2.17
C VAL A 237 8.41 7.17 -3.27
N THR A 238 7.74 7.09 -4.41
CA THR A 238 7.98 8.00 -5.53
C THR A 238 6.89 9.04 -5.58
N PHE A 239 7.31 10.31 -5.61
CA PHE A 239 6.43 11.46 -5.76
C PHE A 239 6.50 12.06 -7.16
N ASP A 240 5.36 12.48 -7.70
CA ASP A 240 5.22 13.24 -8.95
C ASP A 240 5.96 12.63 -10.16
N GLY A 241 6.12 11.29 -10.16
CA GLY A 241 6.87 10.55 -11.19
C GLY A 241 8.38 10.81 -11.18
N ALA A 242 8.95 11.20 -10.04
CA ALA A 242 10.37 11.52 -9.85
C ALA A 242 10.89 12.61 -10.82
N ARG A 243 10.05 13.59 -11.15
CA ARG A 243 10.38 14.63 -12.15
C ARG A 243 11.59 15.47 -11.81
N LYS A 244 11.93 15.60 -10.53
CA LYS A 244 13.11 16.34 -10.06
C LYS A 244 14.39 15.51 -10.07
N SER A 245 14.30 14.20 -10.36
CA SER A 245 15.42 13.24 -10.37
C SER A 245 16.26 13.29 -9.07
N GLN A 246 15.60 13.48 -7.94
CA GLN A 246 16.23 13.55 -6.63
C GLN A 246 15.84 12.34 -5.78
N THR A 247 16.77 11.88 -4.98
CA THR A 247 16.55 10.79 -4.01
C THR A 247 17.02 11.22 -2.63
N LYS A 248 16.20 10.91 -1.62
CA LYS A 248 16.56 11.02 -0.21
C LYS A 248 16.51 9.65 0.44
N ASP A 249 17.64 9.16 0.86
CA ASP A 249 17.75 7.91 1.63
C ASP A 249 17.66 8.24 3.12
N LEU A 250 16.54 7.88 3.74
CA LEU A 250 16.28 8.13 5.16
C LEU A 250 16.51 6.88 6.02
N ARG A 251 17.13 5.82 5.48
CA ARG A 251 17.25 4.52 6.17
C ARG A 251 18.12 4.53 7.41
N ALA A 252 18.87 5.59 7.65
CA ALA A 252 19.53 5.80 8.94
C ALA A 252 18.51 5.91 10.09
N ASP A 253 17.38 6.59 9.85
CA ASP A 253 16.35 6.88 10.84
C ASP A 253 15.07 6.06 10.60
N LEU A 254 14.58 6.02 9.36
CA LEU A 254 13.34 5.38 8.93
C LEU A 254 13.62 4.30 7.88
N PRO A 255 12.81 3.24 7.73
CA PRO A 255 12.96 2.26 6.65
C PRO A 255 12.47 2.83 5.30
N LEU A 256 12.88 4.05 4.93
CA LEU A 256 12.28 4.84 3.87
C LEU A 256 13.32 5.43 2.93
N ILE A 257 13.06 5.30 1.62
CA ILE A 257 13.72 6.04 0.55
C ILE A 257 12.65 6.83 -0.20
N ILE A 258 12.97 8.06 -0.59
CA ILE A 258 12.05 8.96 -1.28
C ILE A 258 12.66 9.38 -2.62
N HIS A 259 11.85 9.28 -3.68
CA HIS A 259 12.19 9.75 -5.03
C HIS A 259 11.23 10.86 -5.45
N TYR A 260 11.74 11.98 -5.98
CA TYR A 260 10.93 13.11 -6.46
C TYR A 260 11.60 13.94 -7.54
#